data_493d29635f32714d86a797396a161a32
#
_entry.id   493d29635f32714d86a797396a161a32
#
_cell.length_a   1.000
_cell.length_b   1.000
_cell.length_c   1.000
_cell.angle_alpha   90.00
_cell.angle_beta   90.00
_cell.angle_gamma   90.00
#
_symmetry.space_group_name_H-M   'P 1'
#
loop_
_entity.id
_entity.type
_entity.pdbx_description
1 polymer ?
#
loop_
_entity_poly.entity_id
_entity_poly.type
_entity_poly.pdbx_seq_one_letter_code
_entity_poly.pdbx_strand_id
1 'polypeptide(L)'
;MEDFTLGGLWAAISVFYENSRPLQGLVIVVSAWVLRFILLFVIRRVVDRVVNGVKHKENIHDTQVLLTSPLAAVRVVQRTRTLGGVLSSIVSVVIVIVVLLLLFNLFAPDATGAFALITAATGAGLGFGAQNVVKDVLNGLFMVAEDQLGVGDIVDLGPAVGVVESVDIRTTQVRDVNGTLW
;
A
#
# COMPACT_ATOMS: atom_id res chain seq x y z
N MET A 1 42.45 -33.47 -12.03
CA MET A 1 42.12 -32.04 -11.85
C MET A 1 40.68 -31.90 -12.30
N GLU A 2 39.74 -32.08 -11.36
CA GLU A 2 38.32 -31.88 -11.67
C GLU A 2 38.08 -30.41 -11.98
N ASP A 3 37.50 -30.19 -13.13
CA ASP A 3 37.16 -28.85 -13.59
C ASP A 3 36.26 -28.13 -12.56
N PHE A 4 36.82 -27.17 -11.89
CA PHE A 4 36.13 -26.29 -10.97
C PHE A 4 35.22 -25.34 -11.78
N THR A 5 34.16 -25.95 -12.36
CA THR A 5 33.19 -25.20 -13.15
C THR A 5 32.20 -24.52 -12.24
N LEU A 6 31.81 -23.29 -12.59
CA LEU A 6 30.77 -22.52 -11.88
C LEU A 6 29.50 -23.38 -11.68
N GLY A 7 29.20 -24.30 -12.61
CA GLY A 7 28.10 -25.25 -12.49
C GLY A 7 28.25 -26.25 -11.34
N GLY A 8 29.46 -26.73 -11.09
CA GLY A 8 29.75 -27.67 -9.97
C GLY A 8 29.60 -26.96 -8.61
N LEU A 9 30.03 -25.70 -8.51
CA LEU A 9 29.82 -24.89 -7.32
C LEU A 9 28.33 -24.62 -7.04
N TRP A 10 27.56 -24.29 -8.07
CA TRP A 10 26.11 -24.09 -7.94
C TRP A 10 25.41 -25.37 -7.48
N ALA A 11 25.76 -26.52 -8.05
CA ALA A 11 25.21 -27.81 -7.64
C ALA A 11 25.56 -28.15 -6.19
N ALA A 12 26.79 -27.92 -5.75
CA ALA A 12 27.21 -28.17 -4.37
C ALA A 12 26.50 -27.22 -3.38
N ILE A 13 26.36 -25.93 -3.72
CA ILE A 13 25.65 -24.95 -2.91
C ILE A 13 24.16 -25.28 -2.81
N SER A 14 23.51 -25.71 -3.91
CA SER A 14 22.08 -26.07 -3.89
C SER A 14 21.82 -27.31 -3.03
N VAL A 15 22.65 -28.35 -3.15
CA VAL A 15 22.55 -29.57 -2.33
C VAL A 15 22.77 -29.23 -0.84
N PHE A 16 23.77 -28.43 -0.52
CA PHE A 16 24.01 -27.97 0.87
C PHE A 16 22.85 -27.14 1.42
N TYR A 17 22.28 -26.25 0.60
CA TYR A 17 21.11 -25.46 0.95
C TYR A 17 19.88 -26.34 1.22
N GLU A 18 19.58 -27.28 0.31
CA GLU A 18 18.43 -28.19 0.43
C GLU A 18 18.51 -29.12 1.66
N ASN A 19 19.74 -29.48 2.07
CA ASN A 19 19.94 -30.39 3.20
C ASN A 19 20.04 -29.67 4.56
N SER A 20 20.12 -28.35 4.59
CA SER A 20 20.29 -27.57 5.83
C SER A 20 19.10 -26.65 6.15
N ARG A 21 18.12 -27.17 6.95
CA ARG A 21 16.97 -26.40 7.44
C ARG A 21 17.34 -25.06 8.11
N PRO A 22 18.40 -25.01 8.96
CA PRO A 22 18.77 -23.73 9.59
C PRO A 22 19.24 -22.69 8.57
N LEU A 23 19.94 -23.10 7.51
CA LEU A 23 20.38 -22.20 6.44
C LEU A 23 19.18 -21.65 5.65
N GLN A 24 18.19 -22.48 5.34
CA GLN A 24 16.94 -22.08 4.69
C GLN A 24 16.19 -21.05 5.57
N GLY A 25 16.09 -21.30 6.87
CA GLY A 25 15.48 -20.35 7.81
C GLY A 25 16.20 -19.01 7.84
N LEU A 26 17.52 -19.02 7.82
CA LEU A 26 18.31 -17.80 7.77
C LEU A 26 18.07 -17.00 6.48
N VAL A 27 18.02 -17.69 5.33
CA VAL A 27 17.72 -17.06 4.03
C VAL A 27 16.33 -16.45 4.02
N ILE A 28 15.31 -17.12 4.59
CA ILE A 28 13.95 -16.58 4.72
C ILE A 28 13.97 -15.29 5.54
N VAL A 29 14.63 -15.29 6.69
CA VAL A 29 14.68 -14.10 7.57
C VAL A 29 15.43 -12.95 6.90
N VAL A 30 16.57 -13.21 6.27
CA VAL A 30 17.38 -12.19 5.59
C VAL A 30 16.62 -11.62 4.39
N SER A 31 16.02 -12.46 3.55
CA SER A 31 15.25 -12.02 2.39
C SER A 31 14.02 -11.17 2.81
N ALA A 32 13.33 -11.58 3.85
CA ALA A 32 12.21 -10.81 4.40
C ALA A 32 12.66 -9.47 5.00
N TRP A 33 13.81 -9.45 5.67
CA TRP A 33 14.39 -8.21 6.21
C TRP A 33 14.76 -7.23 5.09
N VAL A 34 15.39 -7.73 4.02
CA VAL A 34 15.71 -6.91 2.83
C VAL A 34 14.42 -6.41 2.16
N LEU A 35 13.43 -7.27 1.96
CA LEU A 35 12.13 -6.89 1.39
C LEU A 35 11.46 -5.80 2.23
N ARG A 36 11.42 -6.00 3.55
CA ARG A 36 10.88 -5.00 4.48
C ARG A 36 11.61 -3.67 4.36
N PHE A 37 12.95 -3.69 4.31
CA PHE A 37 13.75 -2.48 4.18
C PHE A 37 13.41 -1.73 2.88
N ILE A 38 13.31 -2.45 1.75
CA ILE A 38 12.96 -1.88 0.45
C ILE A 38 11.56 -1.26 0.50
N LEU A 39 10.55 -1.98 1.02
CA LEU A 39 9.18 -1.49 1.09
C LEU A 39 9.06 -0.25 2.00
N LEU A 40 9.68 -0.27 3.17
CA LEU A 40 9.69 0.88 4.07
C LEU A 40 10.44 2.08 3.47
N PHE A 41 11.52 1.84 2.73
CA PHE A 41 12.25 2.88 2.00
C PHE A 41 11.38 3.51 0.93
N VAL A 42 10.66 2.70 0.14
CA VAL A 42 9.73 3.20 -0.89
C VAL A 42 8.61 4.03 -0.26
N ILE A 43 7.97 3.53 0.82
CA ILE A 43 6.91 4.27 1.54
C ILE A 43 7.43 5.62 2.03
N ARG A 44 8.58 5.65 2.70
CA ARG A 44 9.18 6.89 3.20
C ARG A 44 9.49 7.85 2.05
N ARG A 45 10.07 7.34 0.96
CA ARG A 45 10.41 8.17 -0.20
C ARG A 45 9.18 8.78 -0.87
N VAL A 46 8.07 8.04 -0.94
CA VAL A 46 6.79 8.56 -1.48
C VAL A 46 6.22 9.62 -0.55
N VAL A 47 6.17 9.36 0.76
CA VAL A 47 5.72 10.33 1.76
C VAL A 47 6.55 11.61 1.72
N ASP A 48 7.89 11.50 1.69
CA ASP A 48 8.78 12.66 1.64
C ASP A 48 8.63 13.44 0.34
N ARG A 49 8.39 12.76 -0.79
CA ARG A 49 8.16 13.41 -2.08
C ARG A 49 6.87 14.22 -2.07
N VAL A 50 5.79 13.68 -1.51
CA VAL A 50 4.51 14.38 -1.37
C VAL A 50 4.65 15.58 -0.43
N VAL A 51 5.28 15.39 0.73
CA VAL A 51 5.51 16.45 1.73
C VAL A 51 6.39 17.57 1.16
N ASN A 52 7.46 17.24 0.46
CA ASN A 52 8.35 18.24 -0.14
C ASN A 52 7.71 18.94 -1.34
N GLY A 53 6.87 18.24 -2.12
CA GLY A 53 6.10 18.86 -3.20
C GLY A 53 5.14 19.94 -2.71
N VAL A 54 4.50 19.73 -1.56
CA VAL A 54 3.64 20.74 -0.92
C VAL A 54 4.45 21.95 -0.46
N LYS A 55 5.62 21.72 0.16
CA LYS A 55 6.50 22.80 0.61
C LYS A 55 7.07 23.63 -0.54
N HIS A 56 7.37 23.01 -1.68
CA HIS A 56 7.93 23.71 -2.84
C HIS A 56 6.91 24.63 -3.51
N LYS A 57 5.62 24.27 -3.48
CA LYS A 57 4.53 25.14 -3.99
C LYS A 57 4.30 26.37 -3.13
N GLU A 58 4.59 26.32 -1.82
CA GLU A 58 4.50 27.50 -0.94
C GLU A 58 5.61 28.54 -1.18
N ASN A 59 6.76 28.16 -1.74
CA ASN A 59 7.89 29.06 -2.02
C ASN A 59 7.81 29.78 -3.38
N ILE A 60 6.78 29.50 -4.19
CA ILE A 60 6.54 30.24 -5.42
C ILE A 60 5.76 31.49 -5.06
N HIS A 61 6.39 32.66 -5.16
CA HIS A 61 5.85 33.99 -4.94
C HIS A 61 4.71 34.30 -5.90
N ASP A 62 3.53 33.74 -5.66
CA ASP A 62 2.31 34.17 -6.32
C ASP A 62 1.41 34.84 -5.29
N THR A 63 1.08 36.11 -5.51
CA THR A 63 0.29 36.97 -4.62
C THR A 63 -1.11 36.43 -4.33
N GLN A 64 -1.56 35.40 -5.07
CA GLN A 64 -2.81 34.66 -4.85
C GLN A 64 -2.73 33.60 -3.74
N VAL A 65 -1.52 33.18 -3.33
CA VAL A 65 -1.33 32.15 -2.28
C VAL A 65 -1.57 32.72 -0.89
N LEU A 66 -1.61 34.05 -0.73
CA LEU A 66 -1.93 34.69 0.57
C LEU A 66 -3.37 34.42 1.06
N LEU A 67 -4.23 33.87 0.22
CA LEU A 67 -5.61 33.50 0.57
C LEU A 67 -5.77 32.02 0.96
N THR A 68 -4.79 31.17 0.68
CA THR A 68 -4.80 29.78 1.15
C THR A 68 -4.22 29.72 2.55
N SER A 69 -5.08 29.42 3.51
CA SER A 69 -4.72 29.33 4.93
C SER A 69 -3.47 28.44 5.13
N PRO A 70 -2.40 28.90 5.81
CA PRO A 70 -1.21 28.10 6.16
C PRO A 70 -1.55 26.80 6.86
N LEU A 71 -2.72 26.74 7.51
CA LEU A 71 -3.25 25.56 8.19
C LEU A 71 -3.62 24.41 7.24
N ALA A 72 -3.95 24.70 5.97
CA ALA A 72 -4.29 23.66 5.00
C ALA A 72 -3.06 22.84 4.61
N ALA A 73 -1.93 23.47 4.33
CA ALA A 73 -0.68 22.79 4.00
C ALA A 73 -0.17 21.95 5.17
N VAL A 74 -0.23 22.45 6.40
CA VAL A 74 0.14 21.71 7.61
C VAL A 74 -0.73 20.46 7.78
N ARG A 75 -2.04 20.56 7.54
CA ARG A 75 -2.95 19.41 7.63
C ARG A 75 -2.62 18.34 6.60
N VAL A 76 -2.31 18.69 5.37
CA VAL A 76 -1.91 17.74 4.31
C VAL A 76 -0.63 17.01 4.70
N VAL A 77 0.39 17.72 5.16
CA VAL A 77 1.65 17.13 5.61
C VAL A 77 1.44 16.17 6.77
N GLN A 78 0.66 16.57 7.78
CA GLN A 78 0.38 15.74 8.94
C GLN A 78 -0.39 14.48 8.55
N ARG A 79 -1.44 14.60 7.73
CA ARG A 79 -2.23 13.47 7.22
C ARG A 79 -1.35 12.49 6.42
N THR A 80 -0.50 12.99 5.53
CA THR A 80 0.40 12.17 4.72
C THR A 80 1.39 11.38 5.60
N ARG A 81 1.96 12.01 6.62
CA ARG A 81 2.86 11.32 7.56
C ARG A 81 2.14 10.25 8.36
N THR A 82 0.94 10.53 8.86
CA THR A 82 0.13 9.55 9.59
C THR A 82 -0.21 8.36 8.71
N LEU A 83 -0.65 8.59 7.47
CA LEU A 83 -0.94 7.52 6.50
C LEU A 83 0.31 6.68 6.19
N GLY A 84 1.47 7.32 6.00
CA GLY A 84 2.74 6.63 5.82
C GLY A 84 3.13 5.77 7.01
N GLY A 85 2.90 6.25 8.24
CA GLY A 85 3.12 5.50 9.47
C GLY A 85 2.22 4.27 9.58
N VAL A 86 0.92 4.43 9.34
CA VAL A 86 -0.05 3.32 9.34
C VAL A 86 0.32 2.27 8.29
N LEU A 87 0.63 2.70 7.06
CA LEU A 87 1.01 1.80 5.97
C LEU A 87 2.30 1.03 6.31
N SER A 88 3.30 1.70 6.91
CA SER A 88 4.53 1.06 7.37
C SER A 88 4.27 0.01 8.45
N SER A 89 3.33 0.27 9.35
CA SER A 89 2.92 -0.68 10.40
C SER A 89 2.23 -1.90 9.80
N ILE A 90 1.30 -1.69 8.87
CA ILE A 90 0.59 -2.77 8.17
C ILE A 90 1.60 -3.66 7.42
N VAL A 91 2.50 -3.08 6.62
CA VAL A 91 3.53 -3.81 5.89
C VAL A 91 4.41 -4.62 6.84
N SER A 92 4.82 -4.04 7.98
CA SER A 92 5.64 -4.74 8.97
C SER A 92 4.93 -5.93 9.59
N VAL A 93 3.65 -5.78 9.95
CA VAL A 93 2.84 -6.88 10.50
C VAL A 93 2.65 -7.99 9.49
N VAL A 94 2.32 -7.66 8.24
CA VAL A 94 2.16 -8.67 7.16
C VAL A 94 3.45 -9.45 6.94
N ILE A 95 4.60 -8.77 6.86
CA ILE A 95 5.90 -9.45 6.68
C ILE A 95 6.20 -10.38 7.86
N VAL A 96 5.97 -9.94 9.10
CA VAL A 96 6.18 -10.79 10.29
C VAL A 96 5.30 -12.04 10.22
N ILE A 97 4.02 -11.91 9.87
CA ILE A 97 3.11 -13.04 9.74
C ILE A 97 3.62 -14.01 8.66
N VAL A 98 4.00 -13.50 7.49
CA VAL A 98 4.51 -14.34 6.39
C VAL A 98 5.79 -15.07 6.79
N VAL A 99 6.74 -14.39 7.45
CA VAL A 99 7.98 -15.02 7.93
C VAL A 99 7.69 -16.13 8.94
N LEU A 100 6.80 -15.88 9.90
CA LEU A 100 6.42 -16.87 10.89
C LEU A 100 5.80 -18.11 10.23
N LEU A 101 4.93 -17.92 9.24
CA LEU A 101 4.31 -19.02 8.48
C LEU A 101 5.35 -19.82 7.70
N LEU A 102 6.30 -19.15 7.03
CA LEU A 102 7.37 -19.82 6.27
C LEU A 102 8.32 -20.61 7.19
N LEU A 103 8.71 -20.04 8.32
CA LEU A 103 9.54 -20.70 9.31
C LEU A 103 8.81 -21.90 9.94
N PHE A 104 7.52 -21.73 10.22
CA PHE A 104 6.71 -22.81 10.77
C PHE A 104 6.62 -23.99 9.78
N ASN A 105 6.36 -23.70 8.51
CA ASN A 105 6.34 -24.73 7.44
C ASN A 105 7.69 -25.45 7.32
N LEU A 106 8.79 -24.71 7.47
CA LEU A 106 10.15 -25.27 7.37
C LEU A 106 10.51 -26.19 8.55
N PHE A 107 10.17 -25.79 9.79
CA PHE A 107 10.59 -26.50 11.00
C PHE A 107 9.59 -27.51 11.53
N ALA A 108 8.30 -27.33 11.24
CA ALA A 108 7.21 -28.19 11.68
C ALA A 108 6.26 -28.61 10.54
N PRO A 109 6.78 -29.34 9.52
CA PRO A 109 5.99 -29.72 8.35
C PRO A 109 4.78 -30.59 8.70
N ASP A 110 4.86 -31.40 9.75
CA ASP A 110 3.75 -32.27 10.18
C ASP A 110 2.55 -31.49 10.74
N ALA A 111 2.78 -30.26 11.24
CA ALA A 111 1.73 -29.36 11.73
C ALA A 111 1.16 -28.45 10.62
N THR A 112 1.67 -28.52 9.41
CA THR A 112 1.34 -27.60 8.30
C THR A 112 -0.16 -27.61 7.97
N GLY A 113 -0.84 -28.77 8.07
CA GLY A 113 -2.27 -28.87 7.81
C GLY A 113 -3.15 -28.03 8.75
N ALA A 114 -2.87 -28.05 10.05
CA ALA A 114 -3.59 -27.27 11.03
C ALA A 114 -3.32 -25.76 10.85
N PHE A 115 -2.07 -25.39 10.58
CA PHE A 115 -1.71 -23.98 10.31
C PHE A 115 -2.27 -23.45 9.01
N ALA A 116 -2.36 -24.29 7.96
CA ALA A 116 -2.99 -23.90 6.70
C ALA A 116 -4.46 -23.52 6.90
N LEU A 117 -5.20 -24.25 7.73
CA LEU A 117 -6.58 -23.93 8.05
C LEU A 117 -6.71 -22.60 8.80
N ILE A 118 -5.86 -22.37 9.81
CA ILE A 118 -5.84 -21.10 10.58
C ILE A 118 -5.49 -19.94 9.66
N THR A 119 -4.50 -20.12 8.81
CA THR A 119 -4.07 -19.09 7.85
C THR A 119 -5.17 -18.79 6.83
N ALA A 120 -5.82 -19.82 6.29
CA ALA A 120 -6.93 -19.65 5.37
C ALA A 120 -8.11 -18.93 6.03
N ALA A 121 -8.47 -19.31 7.24
CA ALA A 121 -9.54 -18.65 8.01
C ALA A 121 -9.21 -17.18 8.30
N THR A 122 -7.97 -16.89 8.72
CA THR A 122 -7.49 -15.53 8.96
C THR A 122 -7.48 -14.69 7.68
N GLY A 123 -6.98 -15.27 6.58
CA GLY A 123 -6.96 -14.63 5.26
C GLY A 123 -8.37 -14.33 4.74
N ALA A 124 -9.29 -15.27 4.89
CA ALA A 124 -10.70 -15.06 4.55
C ALA A 124 -11.33 -13.93 5.40
N GLY A 125 -11.08 -13.93 6.71
CA GLY A 125 -11.57 -12.88 7.61
C GLY A 125 -11.05 -11.49 7.23
N LEU A 126 -9.75 -11.38 6.93
CA LEU A 126 -9.15 -10.12 6.45
C LEU A 126 -9.70 -9.71 5.08
N GLY A 127 -9.88 -10.68 4.17
CA GLY A 127 -10.47 -10.44 2.85
C GLY A 127 -11.90 -9.90 2.94
N PHE A 128 -12.76 -10.52 3.75
CA PHE A 128 -14.11 -10.02 4.00
C PHE A 128 -14.09 -8.65 4.69
N GLY A 129 -13.16 -8.42 5.64
CA GLY A 129 -12.98 -7.12 6.29
C GLY A 129 -12.56 -6.01 5.33
N ALA A 130 -11.77 -6.32 4.30
CA ALA A 130 -11.31 -5.37 3.28
C ALA A 130 -12.24 -5.24 2.07
N GLN A 131 -13.26 -6.07 1.93
CA GLN A 131 -14.13 -6.16 0.75
C GLN A 131 -14.71 -4.80 0.33
N ASN A 132 -15.18 -4.01 1.29
CA ASN A 132 -15.78 -2.71 0.99
C ASN A 132 -14.75 -1.72 0.42
N VAL A 133 -13.51 -1.73 0.94
CA VAL A 133 -12.44 -0.87 0.44
C VAL A 133 -12.08 -1.23 -1.00
N VAL A 134 -11.96 -2.54 -1.30
CA VAL A 134 -11.68 -3.02 -2.66
C VAL A 134 -12.82 -2.64 -3.60
N LYS A 135 -14.08 -2.83 -3.18
CA LYS A 135 -15.26 -2.46 -3.96
C LYS A 135 -15.29 -0.95 -4.26
N ASP A 136 -15.03 -0.10 -3.27
CA ASP A 136 -15.01 1.36 -3.45
C ASP A 136 -13.93 1.77 -4.48
N VAL A 137 -12.73 1.20 -4.38
CA VAL A 137 -11.63 1.50 -5.32
C VAL A 137 -11.97 1.04 -6.74
N LEU A 138 -12.53 -0.16 -6.91
CA LEU A 138 -12.92 -0.67 -8.21
C LEU A 138 -14.05 0.17 -8.83
N ASN A 139 -15.08 0.51 -8.05
CA ASN A 139 -16.18 1.34 -8.51
C ASN A 139 -15.68 2.72 -8.96
N GLY A 140 -14.81 3.37 -8.17
CA GLY A 140 -14.22 4.65 -8.56
C GLY A 140 -13.34 4.55 -9.82
N LEU A 141 -12.57 3.46 -9.95
CA LEU A 141 -11.76 3.23 -11.15
C LEU A 141 -12.62 3.05 -12.40
N PHE A 142 -13.69 2.24 -12.32
CA PHE A 142 -14.60 2.02 -13.45
C PHE A 142 -15.39 3.28 -13.80
N MET A 143 -15.83 4.06 -12.82
CA MET A 143 -16.51 5.33 -13.03
C MET A 143 -15.68 6.28 -13.91
N VAL A 144 -14.37 6.39 -13.61
CA VAL A 144 -13.45 7.23 -14.38
C VAL A 144 -13.08 6.56 -15.72
N ALA A 145 -12.85 5.24 -15.74
CA ALA A 145 -12.42 4.53 -16.95
C ALA A 145 -13.53 4.46 -18.03
N GLU A 146 -14.79 4.41 -17.61
CA GLU A 146 -15.96 4.35 -18.49
C GLU A 146 -16.55 5.75 -18.78
N ASP A 147 -15.92 6.81 -18.26
CA ASP A 147 -16.37 8.21 -18.42
C ASP A 147 -17.85 8.42 -18.00
N GLN A 148 -18.26 7.71 -16.93
CA GLN A 148 -19.62 7.77 -16.42
C GLN A 148 -19.91 9.10 -15.73
N LEU A 149 -18.88 9.76 -15.20
CA LEU A 149 -18.98 11.01 -14.48
C LEU A 149 -17.70 11.83 -14.66
N GLY A 150 -17.84 13.03 -15.22
CA GLY A 150 -16.75 13.96 -15.50
C GLY A 150 -16.83 15.26 -14.71
N VAL A 151 -15.69 15.95 -14.60
CA VAL A 151 -15.64 17.30 -14.05
C VAL A 151 -16.39 18.25 -14.99
N GLY A 152 -17.36 18.99 -14.45
CA GLY A 152 -18.23 19.89 -15.21
C GLY A 152 -19.63 19.32 -15.50
N ASP A 153 -19.87 18.04 -15.24
CA ASP A 153 -21.18 17.43 -15.38
C ASP A 153 -22.18 18.01 -14.36
N ILE A 154 -23.44 18.12 -14.77
CA ILE A 154 -24.53 18.50 -13.87
C ILE A 154 -25.21 17.21 -13.39
N VAL A 155 -25.18 17.00 -12.08
CA VAL A 155 -25.70 15.78 -11.47
C VAL A 155 -26.72 16.08 -10.38
N ASP A 156 -27.69 15.17 -10.26
CA ASP A 156 -28.64 15.14 -9.15
C ASP A 156 -28.30 13.96 -8.23
N LEU A 157 -27.89 14.28 -7.01
CA LEU A 157 -27.55 13.29 -5.97
C LEU A 157 -28.73 13.03 -5.02
N GLY A 158 -29.88 13.67 -5.25
CA GLY A 158 -31.02 13.67 -4.35
C GLY A 158 -30.91 14.76 -3.27
N PRO A 159 -29.89 14.74 -2.37
CA PRO A 159 -29.67 15.81 -1.40
C PRO A 159 -29.17 17.11 -2.00
N ALA A 160 -28.52 17.05 -3.17
CA ALA A 160 -27.94 18.20 -3.87
C ALA A 160 -27.99 18.02 -5.39
N VAL A 161 -28.32 19.08 -6.10
CA VAL A 161 -28.21 19.20 -7.55
C VAL A 161 -27.13 20.23 -7.84
N GLY A 162 -26.12 19.87 -8.64
CA GLY A 162 -25.01 20.80 -8.89
C GLY A 162 -24.02 20.33 -9.92
N VAL A 163 -22.93 21.08 -10.05
CA VAL A 163 -21.83 20.80 -11.00
C VAL A 163 -20.72 20.04 -10.28
N VAL A 164 -20.23 18.98 -10.92
CA VAL A 164 -19.09 18.20 -10.43
C VAL A 164 -17.81 19.03 -10.54
N GLU A 165 -17.12 19.24 -9.40
CA GLU A 165 -15.84 19.96 -9.33
C GLU A 165 -14.63 19.03 -9.33
N SER A 166 -14.75 17.86 -8.69
CA SER A 166 -13.69 16.85 -8.71
C SER A 166 -14.27 15.45 -8.60
N VAL A 167 -13.62 14.50 -9.27
CA VAL A 167 -13.90 13.06 -9.19
C VAL A 167 -12.63 12.38 -8.72
N ASP A 168 -12.66 11.86 -7.49
CA ASP A 168 -11.59 11.06 -6.90
C ASP A 168 -12.02 9.59 -6.83
N ILE A 169 -11.07 8.69 -6.54
CA ILE A 169 -11.32 7.24 -6.50
C ILE A 169 -12.47 6.85 -5.55
N ARG A 170 -12.70 7.61 -4.49
CA ARG A 170 -13.69 7.29 -3.46
C ARG A 170 -14.72 8.37 -3.23
N THR A 171 -14.45 9.59 -3.62
CA THR A 171 -15.31 10.74 -3.35
C THR A 171 -15.46 11.60 -4.58
N THR A 172 -16.65 12.13 -4.80
CA THR A 172 -16.93 13.13 -5.82
C THR A 172 -17.39 14.40 -5.12
N GLN A 173 -16.88 15.54 -5.53
CA GLN A 173 -17.29 16.84 -4.99
C GLN A 173 -18.22 17.54 -5.99
N VAL A 174 -19.38 17.93 -5.49
CA VAL A 174 -20.42 18.59 -6.29
C VAL A 174 -20.75 19.94 -5.65
N ARG A 175 -20.74 21.01 -6.44
CA ARG A 175 -21.14 22.35 -5.98
C ARG A 175 -22.57 22.64 -6.42
N ASP A 176 -23.43 22.92 -5.45
CA ASP A 176 -24.81 23.30 -5.71
C ASP A 176 -24.94 24.77 -6.16
N VAL A 177 -26.16 25.15 -6.54
CA VAL A 177 -26.49 26.52 -6.97
C VAL A 177 -26.32 27.58 -5.85
N ASN A 178 -26.28 27.15 -4.58
CA ASN A 178 -26.07 28.00 -3.43
C ASN A 178 -24.58 28.16 -3.09
N GLY A 179 -23.70 27.52 -3.85
CA GLY A 179 -22.25 27.51 -3.62
C GLY A 179 -21.78 26.53 -2.55
N THR A 180 -22.67 25.66 -2.03
CA THR A 180 -22.30 24.63 -1.05
C THR A 180 -21.59 23.48 -1.74
N LEU A 181 -20.49 23.03 -1.17
CA LEU A 181 -19.74 21.87 -1.64
C LEU A 181 -20.22 20.62 -0.88
N TRP A 182 -20.72 19.68 -1.66
CA TRP A 182 -21.20 18.37 -1.21
C TRP A 182 -20.19 17.27 -1.52
#